data_de40d695eb0f41b1fe93aebabf9422a7
#
_entry.id   de40d695eb0f41b1fe93aebabf9422a7
#
_cell.length_a   1.000
_cell.length_b   1.000
_cell.length_c   1.000
_cell.angle_alpha   90.00
_cell.angle_beta   90.00
_cell.angle_gamma   90.00
#
_symmetry.space_group_name_H-M   'P 1'
#
loop_
_entity.id
_entity.type
_entity.pdbx_description
1 polymer ?
#
loop_
_entity_poly.entity_id
_entity_poly.type
_entity_poly.pdbx_seq_one_letter_code
_entity_poly.pdbx_strand_id
1 'polypeptide(L)'
;MSATGQPDNAIQMGFKPMLPGFDYAEYNNLEDFKSKVTENTIAIMIEPVQGEGGVHPATQEFIEGLRKLCDEKDMLLLFDEVQTGWGRTGAPMAYTGYGVKPDAVSMAKAVGGGMPLAACCATEKVAKAFTAGTHGSTYGGHCVTCAAGLASVTEILDNNLS
;
A
#
# COMPACT_ATOMS: atom_id res chain seq x y z
N MET A 1 0.84 12.61 -3.95
CA MET A 1 1.24 13.04 -5.32
C MET A 1 2.74 13.28 -5.41
N SER A 2 3.39 13.98 -4.47
CA SER A 2 4.84 14.27 -4.48
C SER A 2 5.75 13.04 -4.33
N ALA A 3 5.21 11.87 -4.04
CA ALA A 3 5.93 10.59 -3.93
C ALA A 3 5.32 9.50 -4.84
N THR A 4 4.54 9.89 -5.87
CA THR A 4 3.96 8.90 -6.79
C THR A 4 5.04 8.22 -7.64
N GLY A 5 4.92 6.92 -7.85
CA GLY A 5 5.84 6.12 -8.65
C GLY A 5 5.65 6.22 -10.18
N GLN A 6 5.05 7.30 -10.67
CA GLN A 6 4.86 7.54 -12.11
C GLN A 6 5.68 8.76 -12.55
N PRO A 7 7.01 8.59 -12.76
CA PRO A 7 7.95 9.70 -12.79
C PRO A 7 7.76 10.69 -13.94
N ASP A 8 7.31 10.27 -15.08
CA ASP A 8 7.30 11.11 -16.29
C ASP A 8 5.92 11.52 -16.77
N ASN A 9 4.91 11.44 -15.90
CA ASN A 9 3.56 11.78 -16.30
C ASN A 9 3.09 13.16 -15.80
N ALA A 10 1.98 13.61 -16.34
CA ALA A 10 1.34 14.88 -16.01
C ALA A 10 1.02 15.01 -14.49
N ILE A 11 0.90 13.90 -13.77
CA ILE A 11 0.57 13.87 -12.34
C ILE A 11 1.70 14.48 -11.50
N GLN A 12 2.96 14.17 -11.82
CA GLN A 12 4.10 14.73 -11.09
C GLN A 12 4.43 16.18 -11.47
N MET A 13 4.16 16.57 -12.70
CA MET A 13 4.62 17.86 -13.25
C MET A 13 4.19 19.07 -12.42
N GLY A 14 2.99 19.03 -11.83
CA GLY A 14 2.45 20.11 -11.01
C GLY A 14 2.99 20.14 -9.56
N PHE A 15 3.78 19.14 -9.14
CA PHE A 15 4.25 18.98 -7.76
C PHE A 15 5.76 19.09 -7.58
N LYS A 16 6.47 19.51 -8.64
CA LYS A 16 7.94 19.72 -8.57
C LYS A 16 8.29 20.95 -7.71
N PRO A 17 9.40 20.91 -6.91
CA PRO A 17 10.31 19.78 -6.76
C PRO A 17 9.66 18.62 -6.00
N MET A 18 9.95 17.39 -6.43
CA MET A 18 9.44 16.19 -5.76
C MET A 18 10.03 16.05 -4.37
N LEU A 19 9.31 15.35 -3.49
CA LEU A 19 9.82 15.04 -2.15
C LEU A 19 11.11 14.21 -2.27
N PRO A 20 12.23 14.62 -1.66
CA PRO A 20 13.46 13.84 -1.68
C PRO A 20 13.34 12.56 -0.85
N GLY A 21 14.21 11.59 -1.12
CA GLY A 21 14.25 10.30 -0.42
C GLY A 21 13.36 9.22 -1.03
N PHE A 22 12.86 9.43 -2.24
CA PHE A 22 12.16 8.42 -3.03
C PHE A 22 12.90 8.14 -4.32
N ASP A 23 13.27 6.88 -4.52
CA ASP A 23 13.78 6.35 -5.78
C ASP A 23 12.71 5.46 -6.42
N TYR A 24 12.69 5.41 -7.75
CA TYR A 24 11.70 4.68 -8.51
C TYR A 24 12.35 3.54 -9.27
N ALA A 25 11.76 2.37 -9.20
CA ALA A 25 12.23 1.17 -9.88
C ALA A 25 11.17 0.62 -10.84
N GLU A 26 11.62 -0.10 -11.85
CA GLU A 26 10.76 -0.74 -12.82
C GLU A 26 9.94 -1.86 -12.18
N TYR A 27 8.63 -1.79 -12.36
CA TYR A 27 7.71 -2.77 -11.79
C TYR A 27 7.91 -4.16 -12.41
N ASN A 28 7.84 -5.20 -11.58
CA ASN A 28 8.19 -6.58 -11.93
C ASN A 28 9.66 -6.82 -12.30
N ASN A 29 10.56 -5.88 -12.01
CA ASN A 29 11.99 -6.02 -12.22
C ASN A 29 12.73 -6.00 -10.87
N LEU A 30 12.89 -7.18 -10.25
CA LEU A 30 13.54 -7.32 -8.94
C LEU A 30 14.99 -6.82 -8.95
N GLU A 31 15.72 -6.99 -10.04
CA GLU A 31 17.11 -6.55 -10.14
C GLU A 31 17.22 -5.01 -10.16
N ASP A 32 16.27 -4.32 -10.79
CA ASP A 32 16.23 -2.87 -10.73
C ASP A 32 15.94 -2.37 -9.30
N PHE A 33 15.02 -3.01 -8.57
CA PHE A 33 14.81 -2.73 -7.14
C PHE A 33 16.07 -2.92 -6.32
N LYS A 34 16.77 -4.06 -6.48
CA LYS A 34 18.03 -4.34 -5.80
C LYS A 34 19.11 -3.27 -6.07
N SER A 35 19.19 -2.80 -7.30
CA SER A 35 20.18 -1.80 -7.73
C SER A 35 19.99 -0.45 -7.06
N LYS A 36 18.77 -0.13 -6.63
CA LYS A 36 18.40 1.15 -5.99
C LYS A 36 18.47 1.11 -4.47
N VAL A 37 18.61 -0.07 -3.89
CA VAL A 37 18.76 -0.20 -2.44
C VAL A 37 20.12 0.29 -2.00
N THR A 38 20.13 1.22 -1.04
CA THR A 38 21.32 1.77 -0.40
C THR A 38 21.25 1.52 1.11
N GLU A 39 22.30 1.90 1.83
CA GLU A 39 22.31 1.85 3.30
C GLU A 39 21.25 2.75 3.96
N ASN A 40 20.74 3.74 3.23
CA ASN A 40 19.70 4.65 3.69
C ASN A 40 18.29 4.21 3.31
N THR A 41 18.12 3.12 2.55
CA THR A 41 16.83 2.62 2.15
C THR A 41 16.14 1.91 3.32
N ILE A 42 14.98 2.39 3.72
CA ILE A 42 14.24 1.87 4.88
C ILE A 42 13.01 1.06 4.50
N ALA A 43 12.49 1.23 3.29
CA ALA A 43 11.27 0.55 2.86
C ALA A 43 11.18 0.43 1.35
N ILE A 44 10.43 -0.57 0.91
CA ILE A 44 9.93 -0.71 -0.46
C ILE A 44 8.41 -0.59 -0.39
N MET A 45 7.83 0.26 -1.24
CA MET A 45 6.38 0.43 -1.36
C MET A 45 5.92 0.11 -2.78
N ILE A 46 4.91 -0.76 -2.90
CA ILE A 46 4.32 -1.14 -4.19
C ILE A 46 2.80 -1.34 -4.06
N GLU A 47 2.10 -1.26 -5.19
CA GLU A 47 0.76 -1.84 -5.33
C GLU A 47 0.90 -3.32 -5.72
N PRO A 48 0.15 -4.28 -5.12
CA PRO A 48 0.15 -5.68 -5.60
C PRO A 48 -0.36 -5.82 -7.05
N VAL A 49 -1.25 -4.93 -7.46
CA VAL A 49 -1.64 -4.69 -8.85
C VAL A 49 -1.66 -3.18 -9.06
N GLN A 50 -0.84 -2.68 -9.98
CA GLN A 50 -0.90 -1.26 -10.35
C GLN A 50 -2.25 -0.98 -10.99
N GLY A 51 -3.07 -0.13 -10.35
CA GLY A 51 -4.41 0.19 -10.83
C GLY A 51 -4.40 1.24 -11.91
N GLU A 52 -4.15 2.48 -11.56
CA GLU A 52 -4.14 3.62 -12.51
C GLU A 52 -3.01 3.55 -13.54
N GLY A 53 -1.94 2.84 -13.22
CA GLY A 53 -0.80 2.60 -14.13
C GLY A 53 -1.12 1.69 -15.32
N GLY A 54 -2.31 1.06 -15.36
CA GLY A 54 -2.74 0.25 -16.50
C GLY A 54 -3.14 -1.20 -16.16
N VAL A 55 -3.43 -1.48 -14.91
CA VAL A 55 -3.82 -2.82 -14.39
C VAL A 55 -2.71 -3.85 -14.63
N HIS A 56 -1.54 -3.58 -14.08
CA HIS A 56 -0.39 -4.47 -14.15
C HIS A 56 -0.27 -5.28 -12.84
N PRO A 57 -0.54 -6.60 -12.83
CA PRO A 57 -0.33 -7.43 -11.64
C PRO A 57 1.16 -7.70 -11.41
N ALA A 58 1.54 -7.77 -10.15
CA ALA A 58 2.84 -8.29 -9.77
C ALA A 58 2.95 -9.78 -10.07
N THR A 59 4.13 -10.25 -10.43
CA THR A 59 4.37 -11.69 -10.49
C THR A 59 4.61 -12.26 -9.09
N GLN A 60 4.36 -13.55 -8.90
CA GLN A 60 4.62 -14.25 -7.63
C GLN A 60 6.08 -14.11 -7.22
N GLU A 61 6.98 -14.37 -8.16
CA GLU A 61 8.44 -14.34 -7.96
C GLU A 61 8.91 -12.93 -7.56
N PHE A 62 8.29 -11.88 -8.13
CA PHE A 62 8.63 -10.50 -7.80
C PHE A 62 8.25 -10.17 -6.36
N ILE A 63 7.02 -10.49 -5.94
CA ILE A 63 6.53 -10.23 -4.57
C ILE A 63 7.35 -11.00 -3.53
N GLU A 64 7.62 -12.29 -3.77
CA GLU A 64 8.46 -13.10 -2.90
C GLU A 64 9.89 -12.56 -2.84
N GLY A 65 10.44 -12.15 -4.00
CA GLY A 65 11.76 -11.57 -4.10
C GLY A 65 11.89 -10.26 -3.32
N LEU A 66 10.88 -9.39 -3.38
CA LEU A 66 10.84 -8.14 -2.59
C LEU A 66 10.76 -8.43 -1.09
N ARG A 67 9.93 -9.40 -0.66
CA ARG A 67 9.86 -9.77 0.76
C ARG A 67 11.21 -10.26 1.26
N LYS A 68 11.84 -11.16 0.53
CA LYS A 68 13.17 -11.68 0.84
C LYS A 68 14.22 -10.56 0.91
N LEU A 69 14.23 -9.66 -0.07
CA LEU A 69 15.14 -8.51 -0.09
C LEU A 69 14.96 -7.61 1.15
N CYS A 70 13.70 -7.33 1.52
CA CYS A 70 13.39 -6.53 2.70
C CYS A 70 13.84 -7.23 3.98
N ASP A 71 13.64 -8.54 4.10
CA ASP A 71 14.06 -9.33 5.28
C ASP A 71 15.58 -9.36 5.40
N GLU A 72 16.32 -9.57 4.29
CA GLU A 72 17.78 -9.60 4.28
C GLU A 72 18.43 -8.26 4.62
N LYS A 73 17.74 -7.15 4.35
CA LYS A 73 18.25 -5.78 4.54
C LYS A 73 17.64 -5.05 5.74
N ASP A 74 16.80 -5.72 6.53
CA ASP A 74 16.00 -5.13 7.62
C ASP A 74 15.19 -3.91 7.16
N MET A 75 14.62 -3.98 5.96
CA MET A 75 13.74 -2.98 5.39
C MET A 75 12.28 -3.38 5.56
N LEU A 76 11.37 -2.41 5.44
CA LEU A 76 9.94 -2.63 5.47
C LEU A 76 9.39 -2.89 4.06
N LEU A 77 8.46 -3.83 3.93
CA LEU A 77 7.65 -4.01 2.73
C LEU A 77 6.27 -3.42 2.97
N LEU A 78 5.91 -2.42 2.17
CA LEU A 78 4.65 -1.68 2.28
C LEU A 78 3.80 -1.96 1.05
N PHE A 79 2.53 -2.36 1.25
CA PHE A 79 1.60 -2.54 0.14
C PHE A 79 0.54 -1.45 0.11
N ASP A 80 0.37 -0.85 -1.05
CA ASP A 80 -0.77 0.00 -1.36
C ASP A 80 -1.92 -0.87 -1.89
N GLU A 81 -2.86 -1.13 -1.02
CA GLU A 81 -4.10 -1.86 -1.32
C GLU A 81 -5.32 -0.93 -1.45
N VAL A 82 -5.06 0.35 -1.69
CA VAL A 82 -6.13 1.35 -1.87
C VAL A 82 -7.10 0.95 -2.98
N GLN A 83 -6.62 0.31 -4.04
CA GLN A 83 -7.46 -0.15 -5.14
C GLN A 83 -7.68 -1.65 -5.14
N THR A 84 -6.73 -2.44 -4.67
CA THR A 84 -6.77 -3.91 -4.76
C THR A 84 -7.51 -4.57 -3.59
N GLY A 85 -7.60 -3.90 -2.45
CA GLY A 85 -8.24 -4.43 -1.26
C GLY A 85 -9.77 -4.56 -1.36
N TRP A 86 -10.32 -5.22 -0.36
CA TRP A 86 -11.75 -5.39 -0.11
C TRP A 86 -12.50 -6.09 -1.26
N GLY A 87 -11.99 -7.26 -1.66
CA GLY A 87 -12.65 -8.15 -2.60
C GLY A 87 -12.35 -7.89 -4.07
N ARG A 88 -11.63 -6.80 -4.42
CA ARG A 88 -11.39 -6.42 -5.82
C ARG A 88 -10.64 -7.48 -6.63
N THR A 89 -9.79 -8.25 -5.98
CA THR A 89 -8.92 -9.28 -6.61
C THR A 89 -9.34 -10.71 -6.28
N GLY A 90 -10.52 -10.90 -5.70
CA GLY A 90 -11.00 -12.23 -5.31
C GLY A 90 -10.56 -12.65 -3.89
N ALA A 91 -10.05 -11.70 -3.10
CA ALA A 91 -9.70 -11.90 -1.70
C ALA A 91 -9.88 -10.57 -0.95
N PRO A 92 -10.07 -10.57 0.38
CA PRO A 92 -10.16 -9.34 1.17
C PRO A 92 -8.97 -8.40 0.95
N MET A 93 -7.77 -8.95 0.83
CA MET A 93 -6.53 -8.24 0.49
C MET A 93 -5.79 -9.01 -0.60
N ALA A 94 -5.30 -8.31 -1.63
CA ALA A 94 -4.60 -8.93 -2.74
C ALA A 94 -3.32 -9.66 -2.31
N TYR A 95 -2.60 -9.15 -1.30
CA TYR A 95 -1.37 -9.78 -0.82
C TYR A 95 -1.58 -11.19 -0.29
N THR A 96 -2.79 -11.55 0.16
CA THR A 96 -3.09 -12.89 0.67
C THR A 96 -2.97 -13.95 -0.43
N GLY A 97 -3.27 -13.57 -1.69
CA GLY A 97 -3.09 -14.44 -2.85
C GLY A 97 -1.63 -14.79 -3.14
N TYR A 98 -0.71 -13.91 -2.76
CA TYR A 98 0.75 -14.15 -2.92
C TYR A 98 1.36 -14.93 -1.74
N GLY A 99 0.64 -15.12 -0.64
CA GLY A 99 1.19 -15.74 0.57
C GLY A 99 2.28 -14.92 1.25
N VAL A 100 2.44 -13.65 0.89
CA VAL A 100 3.45 -12.73 1.43
C VAL A 100 2.79 -11.69 2.32
N LYS A 101 3.30 -11.53 3.55
CA LYS A 101 2.79 -10.57 4.50
C LYS A 101 3.61 -9.28 4.47
N PRO A 102 2.99 -8.11 4.20
CA PRO A 102 3.66 -6.82 4.31
C PRO A 102 3.85 -6.40 5.76
N ASP A 103 4.74 -5.42 5.99
CA ASP A 103 4.91 -4.76 7.28
C ASP A 103 3.85 -3.70 7.54
N ALA A 104 3.36 -3.06 6.48
CA ALA A 104 2.19 -2.20 6.55
C ALA A 104 1.40 -2.23 5.23
N VAL A 105 0.11 -1.90 5.32
CA VAL A 105 -0.80 -1.83 4.18
C VAL A 105 -1.68 -0.59 4.30
N SER A 106 -1.79 0.16 3.19
CA SER A 106 -2.76 1.26 3.06
C SER A 106 -4.02 0.79 2.35
N MET A 107 -5.16 1.27 2.80
CA MET A 107 -6.48 0.92 2.29
C MET A 107 -7.35 2.17 2.19
N ALA A 108 -8.17 2.25 1.14
CA ALA A 108 -9.18 3.29 0.97
C ALA A 108 -10.29 2.80 0.04
N LYS A 109 -10.91 3.67 -0.70
CA LYS A 109 -11.94 3.36 -1.71
C LYS A 109 -13.02 2.40 -1.17
N ALA A 110 -12.94 1.11 -1.50
CA ALA A 110 -13.95 0.13 -1.14
C ALA A 110 -14.16 -0.03 0.38
N VAL A 111 -13.14 0.22 1.21
CA VAL A 111 -13.27 0.13 2.67
C VAL A 111 -14.38 1.03 3.22
N GLY A 112 -14.63 2.17 2.58
CA GLY A 112 -15.63 3.14 3.01
C GLY A 112 -17.06 2.84 2.55
N GLY A 113 -17.27 1.81 1.70
CA GLY A 113 -18.61 1.50 1.18
C GLY A 113 -19.27 2.69 0.44
N GLY A 114 -18.46 3.53 -0.23
CA GLY A 114 -18.91 4.75 -0.91
C GLY A 114 -18.67 6.04 -0.11
N MET A 115 -18.30 5.93 1.17
CA MET A 115 -17.93 7.08 2.01
C MET A 115 -16.41 7.30 1.99
N PRO A 116 -15.94 8.56 2.17
CA PRO A 116 -14.51 8.87 2.21
C PRO A 116 -13.87 8.32 3.50
N LEU A 117 -13.31 7.13 3.41
CA LEU A 117 -12.60 6.46 4.48
C LEU A 117 -11.29 5.87 3.96
N ALA A 118 -10.26 5.96 4.78
CA ALA A 118 -8.99 5.29 4.56
C ALA A 118 -8.51 4.68 5.88
N ALA A 119 -7.70 3.65 5.79
CA ALA A 119 -7.05 3.02 6.92
C ALA A 119 -5.62 2.62 6.58
N CYS A 120 -4.78 2.55 7.58
CA CYS A 120 -3.46 1.97 7.51
C CYS A 120 -3.34 0.90 8.61
N CYS A 121 -2.99 -0.30 8.21
CA CYS A 121 -2.70 -1.39 9.14
C CYS A 121 -1.20 -1.70 9.08
N ALA A 122 -0.62 -2.04 10.20
CA ALA A 122 0.79 -2.34 10.30
C ALA A 122 1.07 -3.45 11.30
N THR A 123 2.23 -4.10 11.16
CA THR A 123 2.74 -5.01 12.17
C THR A 123 3.00 -4.26 13.48
N GLU A 124 3.03 -4.96 14.60
CA GLU A 124 3.31 -4.35 15.90
C GLU A 124 4.68 -3.62 15.91
N LYS A 125 5.68 -4.14 15.20
CA LYS A 125 7.00 -3.51 15.03
C LYS A 125 6.85 -2.08 14.48
N VAL A 126 6.07 -1.93 13.42
CA VAL A 126 5.86 -0.63 12.73
C VAL A 126 4.88 0.24 13.52
N ALA A 127 3.81 -0.33 14.05
CA ALA A 127 2.78 0.39 14.79
C ALA A 127 3.32 1.13 16.04
N LYS A 128 4.40 0.66 16.64
CA LYS A 128 5.08 1.35 17.75
C LYS A 128 5.58 2.75 17.42
N ALA A 129 5.82 3.06 16.14
CA ALA A 129 6.20 4.40 15.70
C ALA A 129 5.03 5.40 15.72
N PHE A 130 3.79 4.92 15.75
CA PHE A 130 2.58 5.74 15.80
C PHE A 130 2.24 6.07 17.24
N THR A 131 2.83 7.11 17.78
CA THR A 131 2.58 7.58 19.14
C THR A 131 1.65 8.79 19.15
N ALA A 132 1.13 9.13 20.32
CA ALA A 132 0.25 10.29 20.46
C ALA A 132 0.94 11.57 19.94
N GLY A 133 0.27 12.32 19.06
CA GLY A 133 0.76 13.56 18.48
C GLY A 133 1.63 13.42 17.23
N THR A 134 1.98 12.20 16.79
CA THR A 134 2.77 11.99 15.55
C THR A 134 1.91 12.00 14.29
N HIS A 135 0.62 11.79 14.42
CA HIS A 135 -0.36 11.78 13.33
C HIS A 135 -1.58 12.58 13.71
N GLY A 136 -2.21 13.20 12.71
CA GLY A 136 -3.47 13.92 12.88
C GLY A 136 -4.28 13.95 11.59
N SER A 137 -5.59 13.90 11.73
CA SER A 137 -6.55 14.10 10.64
C SER A 137 -7.80 14.75 11.21
N THR A 138 -8.23 15.85 10.62
CA THR A 138 -9.46 16.55 11.06
C THR A 138 -10.69 15.63 10.98
N TYR A 139 -10.77 14.80 9.98
CA TYR A 139 -11.90 13.89 9.75
C TYR A 139 -11.61 12.44 10.09
N GLY A 140 -10.40 12.12 10.60
CA GLY A 140 -10.04 10.79 11.04
C GLY A 140 -10.95 10.31 12.16
N GLY A 141 -11.50 9.10 12.01
CA GLY A 141 -12.45 8.55 12.97
C GLY A 141 -13.85 9.14 12.93
N HIS A 142 -14.23 9.85 11.85
CA HIS A 142 -15.58 10.41 11.72
C HIS A 142 -16.64 9.31 11.84
N CYS A 143 -17.58 9.47 12.75
CA CYS A 143 -18.51 8.41 13.16
C CYS A 143 -19.35 7.84 12.02
N VAL A 144 -19.83 8.69 11.08
CA VAL A 144 -20.65 8.22 9.94
C VAL A 144 -19.81 7.41 8.97
N THR A 145 -18.60 7.87 8.62
CA THR A 145 -17.73 7.14 7.70
C THR A 145 -17.21 5.84 8.30
N CYS A 146 -16.91 5.84 9.59
CA CYS A 146 -16.51 4.62 10.30
C CYS A 146 -17.66 3.60 10.40
N ALA A 147 -18.90 4.05 10.63
CA ALA A 147 -20.05 3.17 10.63
C ALA A 147 -20.33 2.56 9.24
N ALA A 148 -20.18 3.37 8.18
CA ALA A 148 -20.30 2.87 6.80
C ALA A 148 -19.19 1.87 6.47
N GLY A 149 -17.94 2.17 6.86
CA GLY A 149 -16.81 1.27 6.69
C GLY A 149 -17.00 -0.05 7.45
N LEU A 150 -17.45 0.01 8.70
CA LEU A 150 -17.75 -1.19 9.48
C LEU A 150 -18.81 -2.05 8.78
N ALA A 151 -19.90 -1.46 8.33
CA ALA A 151 -20.95 -2.17 7.61
C ALA A 151 -20.42 -2.80 6.31
N SER A 152 -19.63 -2.05 5.52
CA SER A 152 -19.04 -2.54 4.26
C SER A 152 -18.10 -3.73 4.51
N VAL A 153 -17.20 -3.59 5.46
CA VAL A 153 -16.21 -4.64 5.81
C VAL A 153 -16.91 -5.89 6.34
N THR A 154 -17.86 -5.72 7.24
CA THR A 154 -18.63 -6.83 7.80
C THR A 154 -19.39 -7.57 6.70
N GLU A 155 -20.08 -6.85 5.81
CA GLU A 155 -20.81 -7.46 4.70
C GLU A 155 -19.90 -8.28 3.78
N ILE A 156 -18.72 -7.75 3.44
CA ILE A 156 -17.75 -8.45 2.59
C ILE A 156 -17.26 -9.73 3.26
N LEU A 157 -16.91 -9.66 4.54
CA LEU A 157 -16.30 -10.78 5.26
C LEU A 157 -17.34 -11.85 5.63
N ASP A 158 -18.49 -11.48 6.18
CA ASP A 158 -19.50 -12.41 6.67
C ASP A 158 -20.20 -13.16 5.53
N ASN A 159 -20.35 -12.51 4.38
CA ASN A 159 -20.98 -13.11 3.20
C ASN A 159 -19.98 -13.60 2.14
N ASN A 160 -18.68 -13.54 2.45
CA ASN A 160 -17.61 -14.00 1.55
C ASN A 160 -17.77 -13.42 0.14
N LEU A 161 -17.91 -12.08 0.04
CA LEU A 161 -18.13 -11.36 -1.22
C LEU A 161 -16.83 -11.00 -1.97
N SER A 162 -15.73 -11.66 -1.67
CA SER A 162 -14.44 -11.46 -2.31
C SER A 162 -14.12 -12.55 -3.32
#